data_b91838f02f4b9f0afc0583a89167c8cc
#
_entry.id   b91838f02f4b9f0afc0583a89167c8cc
#
_cell.length_a   1.000
_cell.length_b   1.000
_cell.length_c   1.000
_cell.angle_alpha   90.00
_cell.angle_beta   90.00
_cell.angle_gamma   90.00
#
_symmetry.space_group_name_H-M   'P 1'
#
loop_
_entity.id
_entity.type
_entity.pdbx_description
1 polymer ?
#
loop_
_entity_poly.entity_id
_entity_poly.type
_entity_poly.pdbx_seq_one_letter_code
_entity_poly.pdbx_strand_id
1 'polypeptide(L)'
;NSWKKGLTIYNPGWHVKNFFQNKGQSYLGIGMDAFGSQKNAREMFKNMRGLENNAKGILQKDGTYYSPSELTKIAKRSGVINGFNDLVKESRGLIPSLETAVDNSKLMKKLSMNEETARLHHFLTKIERGATPEEAVKSVNKYLFDYSKQNKADRVISDFVDPFWTYHKNNARLMATQSIENGDKVAKTMRGVRGMQNDNGERDKAKKQYREIQSPVG
;
A
#
# COMPACT_ATOMS: atom_id res chain seq x y z
N ASN A 1 1.62 -8.65 21.63
CA ASN A 1 0.69 -8.10 20.60
C ASN A 1 0.24 -9.14 19.56
N SER A 2 -0.06 -10.38 20.01
CA SER A 2 -0.56 -11.47 19.13
C SER A 2 -1.89 -11.13 18.46
N TRP A 3 -2.77 -10.38 19.13
CA TRP A 3 -4.05 -9.95 18.59
C TRP A 3 -3.93 -9.03 17.36
N LYS A 4 -2.93 -8.14 17.30
CA LYS A 4 -2.65 -7.31 16.12
C LYS A 4 -2.30 -8.17 14.90
N LYS A 5 -1.45 -9.19 15.10
CA LYS A 5 -1.08 -10.12 14.02
C LYS A 5 -2.32 -10.86 13.49
N GLY A 6 -3.22 -11.29 14.39
CA GLY A 6 -4.49 -11.92 14.01
C GLY A 6 -5.37 -11.03 13.14
N LEU A 7 -5.50 -9.75 13.48
CA LEU A 7 -6.35 -8.80 12.75
C LEU A 7 -5.74 -8.36 11.41
N THR A 8 -4.41 -8.36 11.28
CA THR A 8 -3.74 -7.85 10.09
C THR A 8 -3.20 -8.96 9.19
N ILE A 9 -2.32 -9.80 9.73
CA ILE A 9 -1.55 -10.77 8.94
C ILE A 9 -2.42 -11.94 8.48
N TYR A 10 -3.28 -12.44 9.37
CA TYR A 10 -4.09 -13.64 9.11
C TYR A 10 -5.48 -13.35 8.55
N ASN A 11 -5.85 -12.08 8.35
CA ASN A 11 -7.15 -11.71 7.81
C ASN A 11 -7.07 -11.42 6.29
N PRO A 12 -7.53 -12.33 5.42
CA PRO A 12 -7.52 -12.11 3.97
C PRO A 12 -8.28 -10.85 3.55
N GLY A 13 -9.38 -10.52 4.23
CA GLY A 13 -10.16 -9.31 3.97
C GLY A 13 -9.38 -8.03 4.22
N TRP A 14 -8.48 -8.03 5.21
CA TRP A 14 -7.59 -6.89 5.45
C TRP A 14 -6.66 -6.64 4.28
N HIS A 15 -6.08 -7.69 3.69
CA HIS A 15 -5.17 -7.56 2.56
C HIS A 15 -5.85 -7.03 1.29
N VAL A 16 -7.07 -7.50 1.03
CA VAL A 16 -7.89 -7.01 -0.08
C VAL A 16 -8.21 -5.53 0.13
N LYS A 17 -8.67 -5.17 1.33
CA LYS A 17 -8.95 -3.78 1.71
C LYS A 17 -7.72 -2.90 1.55
N ASN A 18 -6.57 -3.32 2.07
CA ASN A 18 -5.31 -2.59 1.98
C ASN A 18 -4.84 -2.39 0.53
N PHE A 19 -5.02 -3.40 -0.33
CA PHE A 19 -4.70 -3.30 -1.75
C PHE A 19 -5.54 -2.21 -2.45
N PHE A 20 -6.87 -2.24 -2.28
CA PHE A 20 -7.75 -1.22 -2.88
C PHE A 20 -7.49 0.17 -2.34
N GLN A 21 -7.18 0.27 -1.06
CA GLN A 21 -6.86 1.48 -0.37
C GLN A 21 -5.56 2.12 -0.89
N ASN A 22 -4.49 1.36 -1.05
CA ASN A 22 -3.25 1.80 -1.66
C ASN A 22 -3.47 2.28 -3.11
N LYS A 23 -4.34 1.61 -3.85
CA LYS A 23 -4.73 2.02 -5.21
C LYS A 23 -5.49 3.36 -5.20
N GLY A 24 -6.45 3.53 -4.30
CA GLY A 24 -7.19 4.79 -4.15
C GLY A 24 -6.29 5.95 -3.74
N GLN A 25 -5.38 5.73 -2.80
CA GLN A 25 -4.41 6.73 -2.38
C GLN A 25 -3.42 7.09 -3.51
N SER A 26 -2.90 6.08 -4.23
CA SER A 26 -2.07 6.30 -5.41
C SER A 26 -2.82 7.09 -6.49
N TYR A 27 -4.10 6.82 -6.70
CA TYR A 27 -4.93 7.56 -7.65
C TYR A 27 -5.00 9.06 -7.33
N LEU A 28 -5.08 9.42 -6.05
CA LEU A 28 -5.04 10.84 -5.66
C LEU A 28 -3.72 11.51 -6.08
N GLY A 29 -2.61 10.77 -6.07
CA GLY A 29 -1.28 11.30 -6.41
C GLY A 29 -0.90 11.22 -7.88
N ILE A 30 -1.21 10.09 -8.55
CA ILE A 30 -0.80 9.82 -9.94
C ILE A 30 -1.97 9.58 -10.90
N GLY A 31 -3.22 9.76 -10.44
CA GLY A 31 -4.41 9.60 -11.28
C GLY A 31 -4.58 8.17 -11.79
N MET A 32 -5.09 8.02 -13.02
CA MET A 32 -5.39 6.72 -13.63
C MET A 32 -4.20 5.77 -13.74
N ASP A 33 -2.95 6.28 -13.76
CA ASP A 33 -1.75 5.45 -13.80
C ASP A 33 -1.61 4.56 -12.56
N ALA A 34 -2.28 4.89 -11.45
CA ALA A 34 -2.36 4.01 -10.28
C ALA A 34 -2.91 2.61 -10.62
N PHE A 35 -3.76 2.52 -11.64
CA PHE A 35 -4.34 1.27 -12.14
C PHE A 35 -3.58 0.70 -13.34
N GLY A 36 -2.58 1.40 -13.83
CA GLY A 36 -1.73 0.99 -14.94
C GLY A 36 -0.82 -0.19 -14.63
N SER A 37 -0.02 -0.56 -15.63
CA SER A 37 0.93 -1.67 -15.52
C SER A 37 2.03 -1.37 -14.52
N GLN A 38 2.21 -2.24 -13.55
CA GLN A 38 3.28 -2.17 -12.56
C GLN A 38 4.51 -3.02 -12.96
N LYS A 39 4.62 -3.38 -14.25
CA LYS A 39 5.67 -4.31 -14.71
C LYS A 39 7.07 -3.80 -14.38
N ASN A 40 7.40 -2.55 -14.74
CA ASN A 40 8.73 -1.99 -14.49
C ASN A 40 9.05 -1.91 -12.99
N ALA A 41 8.09 -1.52 -12.16
CA ALA A 41 8.25 -1.52 -10.71
C ALA A 41 8.54 -2.91 -10.14
N ARG A 42 7.84 -3.95 -10.65
CA ARG A 42 8.09 -5.34 -10.25
C ARG A 42 9.47 -5.83 -10.67
N GLU A 43 9.89 -5.54 -11.90
CA GLU A 43 11.22 -5.92 -12.39
C GLU A 43 12.33 -5.20 -11.60
N MET A 44 12.15 -3.92 -11.32
CA MET A 44 13.07 -3.16 -10.47
C MET A 44 13.16 -3.73 -9.05
N PHE A 45 12.02 -4.14 -8.47
CA PHE A 45 11.98 -4.77 -7.16
C PHE A 45 12.67 -6.15 -7.15
N LYS A 46 12.47 -6.97 -8.19
CA LYS A 46 13.18 -8.25 -8.36
C LYS A 46 14.68 -8.04 -8.50
N ASN A 47 15.09 -7.06 -9.32
CA ASN A 47 16.50 -6.69 -9.49
C ASN A 47 17.17 -6.31 -8.17
N MET A 48 16.47 -5.56 -7.30
CA MET A 48 16.97 -5.22 -5.97
C MET A 48 17.25 -6.43 -5.07
N ARG A 49 16.57 -7.54 -5.34
CA ARG A 49 16.77 -8.83 -4.66
C ARG A 49 17.73 -9.76 -5.35
N GLY A 50 18.38 -9.32 -6.43
CA GLY A 50 19.33 -10.13 -7.21
C GLY A 50 18.66 -11.26 -8.01
N LEU A 51 17.33 -11.18 -8.27
CA LEU A 51 16.58 -12.27 -8.91
C LEU A 51 16.55 -12.16 -10.45
N GLU A 52 16.50 -10.95 -10.99
CA GLU A 52 16.44 -10.69 -12.44
C GLU A 52 16.94 -9.27 -12.75
N ASN A 53 17.44 -9.03 -13.96
CA ASN A 53 17.94 -7.72 -14.39
C ASN A 53 17.21 -7.18 -15.62
N ASN A 54 15.87 -7.16 -15.56
CA ASN A 54 15.02 -6.68 -16.65
C ASN A 54 14.42 -5.28 -16.38
N ALA A 55 14.88 -4.61 -15.33
CA ALA A 55 14.41 -3.27 -14.99
C ALA A 55 14.85 -2.25 -16.03
N LYS A 56 13.94 -1.36 -16.41
CA LYS A 56 14.18 -0.29 -17.37
C LYS A 56 14.44 1.03 -16.66
N GLY A 57 15.38 1.81 -17.18
CA GLY A 57 15.57 3.20 -16.82
C GLY A 57 14.41 4.08 -17.33
N ILE A 58 14.40 5.33 -16.92
CA ILE A 58 13.39 6.32 -17.32
C ILE A 58 14.09 7.46 -18.04
N LEU A 59 13.59 7.77 -19.24
CA LEU A 59 13.96 8.96 -19.99
C LEU A 59 12.81 9.97 -19.86
N GLN A 60 13.09 11.12 -19.26
CA GLN A 60 12.10 12.22 -19.14
C GLN A 60 11.98 12.99 -20.47
N LYS A 61 10.92 13.76 -20.59
CA LYS A 61 10.68 14.55 -21.82
C LYS A 61 11.72 15.64 -22.07
N ASP A 62 12.37 16.12 -21.01
CA ASP A 62 13.46 17.10 -21.08
C ASP A 62 14.81 16.50 -21.46
N GLY A 63 14.86 15.19 -21.71
CA GLY A 63 16.08 14.45 -22.05
C GLY A 63 16.84 13.88 -20.84
N THR A 64 16.42 14.15 -19.62
CA THR A 64 17.06 13.60 -18.42
C THR A 64 16.84 12.08 -18.35
N TYR A 65 17.91 11.32 -18.21
CA TYR A 65 17.85 9.86 -18.09
C TYR A 65 18.25 9.40 -16.70
N TYR A 66 17.41 8.58 -16.12
CA TYR A 66 17.68 7.88 -14.85
C TYR A 66 17.87 6.39 -15.09
N SER A 67 19.03 5.88 -14.71
CA SER A 67 19.31 4.43 -14.81
C SER A 67 18.54 3.64 -13.74
N PRO A 68 18.27 2.33 -13.97
CA PRO A 68 17.62 1.49 -12.96
C PRO A 68 18.38 1.44 -11.63
N SER A 69 19.71 1.44 -11.70
CA SER A 69 20.58 1.43 -10.51
C SER A 69 20.46 2.70 -9.68
N GLU A 70 20.39 3.84 -10.34
CA GLU A 70 20.23 5.16 -9.72
C GLU A 70 18.86 5.28 -9.06
N LEU A 71 17.78 4.98 -9.78
CA LEU A 71 16.41 4.96 -9.24
C LEU A 71 16.29 4.03 -8.03
N THR A 72 16.93 2.87 -8.09
CA THR A 72 17.00 1.91 -7.00
C THR A 72 17.70 2.48 -5.76
N LYS A 73 18.85 3.14 -5.95
CA LYS A 73 19.59 3.77 -4.85
C LYS A 73 18.77 4.87 -4.19
N ILE A 74 18.11 5.71 -4.98
CA ILE A 74 17.25 6.78 -4.49
C ILE A 74 16.08 6.20 -3.70
N ALA A 75 15.36 5.22 -4.27
CA ALA A 75 14.21 4.60 -3.64
C ALA A 75 14.55 3.92 -2.30
N LYS A 76 15.71 3.28 -2.19
CA LYS A 76 16.21 2.69 -0.93
C LYS A 76 16.57 3.76 0.09
N ARG A 77 17.36 4.77 -0.29
CA ARG A 77 17.83 5.82 0.64
C ARG A 77 16.69 6.68 1.18
N SER A 78 15.68 6.91 0.39
CA SER A 78 14.52 7.75 0.74
C SER A 78 13.40 7.01 1.46
N GLY A 79 13.52 5.70 1.70
CA GLY A 79 12.50 4.90 2.37
C GLY A 79 11.26 4.61 1.51
N VAL A 80 11.32 4.82 0.19
CA VAL A 80 10.24 4.43 -0.73
C VAL A 80 9.96 2.94 -0.64
N ILE A 81 10.99 2.12 -0.40
CA ILE A 81 10.93 0.65 -0.44
C ILE A 81 10.98 0.00 0.95
N ASN A 82 11.40 0.68 2.00
CA ASN A 82 11.67 0.06 3.30
C ASN A 82 10.49 0.06 4.27
N GLY A 83 9.33 0.62 3.89
CA GLY A 83 8.22 0.86 4.82
C GLY A 83 7.64 -0.40 5.48
N PHE A 84 7.64 -1.55 4.78
CA PHE A 84 7.08 -2.79 5.30
C PHE A 84 8.09 -3.62 6.09
N ASN A 85 9.36 -3.64 5.68
CA ASN A 85 10.41 -4.38 6.39
C ASN A 85 10.67 -3.83 7.80
N ASP A 86 10.47 -2.53 8.01
CA ASP A 86 10.64 -1.92 9.32
C ASP A 86 9.48 -2.26 10.27
N LEU A 87 8.24 -2.37 9.76
CA LEU A 87 7.11 -2.88 10.54
C LEU A 87 7.31 -4.34 10.96
N VAL A 88 7.90 -5.17 10.10
CA VAL A 88 8.22 -6.56 10.41
C VAL A 88 9.37 -6.65 11.41
N LYS A 89 10.40 -5.81 11.29
CA LYS A 89 11.54 -5.78 12.24
C LYS A 89 11.13 -5.31 13.64
N GLU A 90 10.25 -4.32 13.76
CA GLU A 90 9.73 -3.88 15.07
C GLU A 90 8.89 -4.95 15.76
N SER A 91 8.29 -5.88 15.01
CA SER A 91 7.55 -7.01 15.58
C SER A 91 8.43 -8.15 16.08
N ARG A 92 9.73 -8.14 15.81
CA ARG A 92 10.69 -9.24 16.08
C ARG A 92 11.00 -9.52 17.56
N GLY A 93 10.51 -8.71 18.49
CA GLY A 93 10.88 -8.85 19.91
C GLY A 93 10.05 -9.83 20.75
N LEU A 94 9.00 -10.46 20.23
CA LEU A 94 7.97 -11.00 21.11
C LEU A 94 7.77 -12.54 21.13
N ILE A 95 8.07 -13.29 20.06
CA ILE A 95 8.02 -14.77 20.07
C ILE A 95 8.87 -15.37 18.92
N PRO A 96 10.08 -15.91 19.18
CA PRO A 96 10.99 -16.39 18.14
C PRO A 96 10.47 -17.54 17.26
N SER A 97 9.67 -18.45 17.79
CA SER A 97 9.20 -19.63 17.07
C SER A 97 8.06 -19.36 16.06
N LEU A 98 7.22 -18.37 16.33
CA LEU A 98 6.17 -17.93 15.41
C LEU A 98 6.70 -16.97 14.34
N GLU A 99 7.75 -16.22 14.64
CA GLU A 99 8.41 -15.29 13.71
C GLU A 99 8.98 -16.00 12.50
N THR A 100 9.67 -17.11 12.69
CA THR A 100 10.30 -17.87 11.60
C THR A 100 9.26 -18.46 10.63
N ALA A 101 8.12 -18.91 11.15
CA ALA A 101 7.05 -19.47 10.35
C ALA A 101 6.31 -18.39 9.52
N VAL A 102 6.13 -17.20 10.08
CA VAL A 102 5.45 -16.06 9.42
C VAL A 102 6.37 -15.34 8.44
N ASP A 103 7.62 -15.07 8.83
CA ASP A 103 8.62 -14.43 7.96
C ASP A 103 8.96 -15.27 6.72
N ASN A 104 8.87 -16.59 6.81
CA ASN A 104 9.11 -17.49 5.70
C ASN A 104 7.86 -17.84 4.89
N SER A 105 6.68 -17.38 5.28
CA SER A 105 5.46 -17.68 4.53
C SER A 105 5.51 -17.01 3.15
N LYS A 106 5.22 -17.79 2.10
CA LYS A 106 5.09 -17.30 0.72
C LYS A 106 4.09 -16.15 0.62
N LEU A 107 3.09 -16.16 1.51
CA LEU A 107 2.07 -15.12 1.59
C LEU A 107 2.65 -13.79 2.04
N MET A 108 3.43 -13.74 3.11
CA MET A 108 4.05 -12.51 3.63
C MET A 108 5.01 -11.90 2.63
N LYS A 109 5.82 -12.72 1.95
CA LYS A 109 6.70 -12.26 0.87
C LYS A 109 5.91 -11.63 -0.27
N LYS A 110 4.76 -12.22 -0.65
CA LYS A 110 3.89 -11.70 -1.71
C LYS A 110 3.21 -10.39 -1.32
N LEU A 111 2.76 -10.26 -0.08
CA LEU A 111 2.10 -9.06 0.44
C LEU A 111 3.07 -7.87 0.55
N SER A 112 4.25 -8.08 1.12
CA SER A 112 5.33 -7.10 1.15
C SER A 112 5.70 -6.64 -0.25
N MET A 113 5.84 -7.57 -1.19
CA MET A 113 6.14 -7.26 -2.59
C MET A 113 5.06 -6.39 -3.23
N ASN A 114 3.78 -6.61 -2.93
CA ASN A 114 2.68 -5.82 -3.51
C ASN A 114 2.70 -4.37 -3.01
N GLU A 115 2.93 -4.15 -1.72
CA GLU A 115 2.99 -2.80 -1.15
C GLU A 115 4.21 -2.03 -1.66
N GLU A 116 5.39 -2.62 -1.60
CA GLU A 116 6.61 -1.99 -2.08
C GLU A 116 6.57 -1.76 -3.60
N THR A 117 5.96 -2.67 -4.37
CA THR A 117 5.73 -2.48 -5.81
C THR A 117 4.79 -1.30 -6.06
N ALA A 118 3.73 -1.12 -5.26
CA ALA A 118 2.81 0.00 -5.42
C ALA A 118 3.51 1.34 -5.13
N ARG A 119 4.33 1.40 -4.07
CA ARG A 119 5.13 2.58 -3.72
C ARG A 119 6.15 2.91 -4.81
N LEU A 120 6.85 1.88 -5.29
CA LEU A 120 7.82 2.04 -6.37
C LEU A 120 7.16 2.45 -7.69
N HIS A 121 6.01 1.88 -8.01
CA HIS A 121 5.24 2.29 -9.20
C HIS A 121 4.82 3.76 -9.14
N HIS A 122 4.33 4.22 -7.99
CA HIS A 122 3.99 5.63 -7.79
C HIS A 122 5.23 6.54 -7.98
N PHE A 123 6.37 6.15 -7.40
CA PHE A 123 7.63 6.86 -7.55
C PHE A 123 8.06 6.95 -9.01
N LEU A 124 8.12 5.82 -9.72
CA LEU A 124 8.54 5.78 -11.13
C LEU A 124 7.61 6.59 -12.04
N THR A 125 6.29 6.49 -11.83
CA THR A 125 5.30 7.26 -12.59
C THR A 125 5.49 8.77 -12.40
N LYS A 126 5.86 9.23 -11.20
CA LYS A 126 6.19 10.64 -10.98
C LYS A 126 7.43 11.06 -11.75
N ILE A 127 8.48 10.24 -11.75
CA ILE A 127 9.71 10.49 -12.53
C ILE A 127 9.37 10.51 -14.03
N GLU A 128 8.61 9.55 -14.55
CA GLU A 128 8.19 9.50 -15.96
C GLU A 128 7.41 10.76 -16.39
N ARG A 129 6.71 11.41 -15.46
CA ARG A 129 5.98 12.67 -15.68
C ARG A 129 6.85 13.92 -15.55
N GLY A 130 8.15 13.79 -15.33
CA GLY A 130 9.10 14.91 -15.25
C GLY A 130 9.31 15.45 -13.84
N ALA A 131 8.83 14.76 -12.79
CA ALA A 131 9.15 15.16 -11.42
C ALA A 131 10.61 14.83 -11.09
N THR A 132 11.23 15.66 -10.26
CA THR A 132 12.53 15.32 -9.67
C THR A 132 12.40 14.11 -8.72
N PRO A 133 13.49 13.39 -8.45
CA PRO A 133 13.47 12.29 -7.49
C PRO A 133 12.95 12.70 -6.11
N GLU A 134 13.29 13.90 -5.64
CA GLU A 134 12.86 14.44 -4.34
C GLU A 134 11.35 14.69 -4.32
N GLU A 135 10.79 15.25 -5.40
CA GLU A 135 9.35 15.47 -5.54
C GLU A 135 8.58 14.15 -5.63
N ALA A 136 9.13 13.18 -6.36
CA ALA A 136 8.56 11.84 -6.45
C ALA A 136 8.53 11.15 -5.08
N VAL A 137 9.60 11.24 -4.28
CA VAL A 137 9.66 10.73 -2.90
C VAL A 137 8.64 11.43 -2.00
N LYS A 138 8.56 12.76 -2.04
CA LYS A 138 7.56 13.53 -1.28
C LYS A 138 6.13 13.08 -1.64
N SER A 139 5.87 12.84 -2.94
CA SER A 139 4.57 12.34 -3.40
C SER A 139 4.26 10.96 -2.83
N VAL A 140 5.20 10.00 -2.91
CA VAL A 140 5.00 8.66 -2.32
C VAL A 140 4.68 8.76 -0.83
N ASN A 141 5.45 9.52 -0.08
CA ASN A 141 5.26 9.65 1.37
C ASN A 141 3.97 10.41 1.75
N LYS A 142 3.50 11.34 0.90
CA LYS A 142 2.21 12.04 1.08
C LYS A 142 1.04 11.09 0.91
N TYR A 143 1.05 10.25 -0.12
CA TYR A 143 -0.12 9.44 -0.50
C TYR A 143 -0.07 8.00 0.05
N LEU A 144 1.09 7.39 0.15
CA LEU A 144 1.26 6.01 0.61
C LEU A 144 1.91 5.89 2.00
N PHE A 145 1.96 6.99 2.72
CA PHE A 145 2.43 7.17 4.09
C PHE A 145 3.78 6.49 4.42
N ASP A 146 4.60 7.20 5.16
CA ASP A 146 5.84 6.67 5.74
C ASP A 146 5.59 6.31 7.21
N TYR A 147 5.43 5.02 7.48
CA TYR A 147 5.18 4.52 8.83
C TYR A 147 6.43 4.49 9.71
N SER A 148 7.63 4.66 9.15
CA SER A 148 8.88 4.68 9.90
C SER A 148 9.01 5.92 10.80
N LYS A 149 8.27 6.98 10.49
CA LYS A 149 8.31 8.28 11.19
C LYS A 149 7.22 8.46 12.25
N GLN A 150 6.85 7.39 12.95
CA GLN A 150 5.90 7.48 14.05
C GLN A 150 6.54 8.19 15.26
N ASN A 151 5.82 9.15 15.86
CA ASN A 151 6.23 9.73 17.12
C ASN A 151 5.90 8.76 18.29
N LYS A 152 6.48 9.03 19.47
CA LYS A 152 6.29 8.18 20.65
C LYS A 152 4.81 8.05 21.07
N ALA A 153 4.04 9.14 20.98
CA ALA A 153 2.62 9.13 21.33
C ALA A 153 1.79 8.29 20.34
N ASP A 154 2.02 8.43 19.03
CA ASP A 154 1.37 7.61 18.00
C ASP A 154 1.68 6.12 18.21
N ARG A 155 2.91 5.78 18.61
CA ARG A 155 3.30 4.41 18.90
C ARG A 155 2.54 3.85 20.10
N VAL A 156 2.42 4.61 21.19
CA VAL A 156 1.64 4.19 22.38
C VAL A 156 0.18 3.96 22.02
N ILE A 157 -0.47 4.89 21.29
CA ILE A 157 -1.87 4.73 20.89
C ILE A 157 -2.00 3.51 19.95
N SER A 158 -1.08 3.36 19.00
CA SER A 158 -1.06 2.23 18.08
C SER A 158 -0.85 0.90 18.82
N ASP A 159 -0.12 0.87 19.93
CA ASP A 159 0.17 -0.34 20.67
C ASP A 159 -0.95 -0.77 21.62
N PHE A 160 -1.67 0.16 22.21
CA PHE A 160 -2.61 -0.13 23.30
C PHE A 160 -4.08 0.15 22.94
N VAL A 161 -4.36 1.08 22.01
CA VAL A 161 -5.73 1.54 21.73
C VAL A 161 -6.20 1.11 20.34
N ASP A 162 -5.49 1.52 19.29
CA ASP A 162 -5.87 1.25 17.90
C ASP A 162 -4.64 0.90 17.07
N PRO A 163 -4.49 -0.37 16.63
CA PRO A 163 -3.35 -0.81 15.82
C PRO A 163 -3.24 -0.08 14.48
N PHE A 164 -4.33 0.57 14.05
CA PHE A 164 -4.42 1.31 12.79
C PHE A 164 -4.39 2.83 13.00
N TRP A 165 -4.10 3.31 14.21
CA TRP A 165 -4.10 4.74 14.56
C TRP A 165 -3.33 5.60 13.57
N THR A 166 -2.09 5.24 13.31
CA THR A 166 -1.23 6.00 12.38
C THR A 166 -1.83 6.08 10.99
N TYR A 167 -2.43 4.98 10.54
CA TYR A 167 -3.14 4.95 9.28
C TYR A 167 -4.36 5.88 9.30
N HIS A 168 -5.24 5.75 10.29
CA HIS A 168 -6.45 6.57 10.39
C HIS A 168 -6.13 8.05 10.46
N LYS A 169 -5.16 8.44 11.27
CA LYS A 169 -4.66 9.81 11.41
C LYS A 169 -4.15 10.37 10.08
N ASN A 170 -3.25 9.64 9.40
CA ASN A 170 -2.65 10.09 8.16
C ASN A 170 -3.68 10.13 7.02
N ASN A 171 -4.59 9.15 6.97
CA ASN A 171 -5.65 9.13 5.98
C ASN A 171 -6.66 10.26 6.17
N ALA A 172 -7.06 10.55 7.41
CA ALA A 172 -7.94 11.68 7.70
C ALA A 172 -7.31 13.01 7.27
N ARG A 173 -6.02 13.21 7.58
CA ARG A 173 -5.27 14.39 7.15
C ARG A 173 -5.16 14.47 5.63
N LEU A 174 -4.85 13.36 4.96
CA LEU A 174 -4.78 13.30 3.50
C LEU A 174 -6.13 13.67 2.88
N MET A 175 -7.22 13.07 3.36
CA MET A 175 -8.56 13.32 2.83
C MET A 175 -8.97 14.78 3.04
N ALA A 176 -8.72 15.36 4.21
CA ALA A 176 -9.01 16.77 4.47
C ALA A 176 -8.24 17.69 3.48
N THR A 177 -6.93 17.48 3.35
CA THR A 177 -6.09 18.26 2.42
C THR A 177 -6.53 18.08 0.97
N GLN A 178 -6.80 16.84 0.55
CA GLN A 178 -7.19 16.53 -0.81
C GLN A 178 -8.60 17.00 -1.15
N SER A 179 -9.51 17.08 -0.19
CA SER A 179 -10.85 17.67 -0.40
C SER A 179 -10.76 19.15 -0.79
N ILE A 180 -9.76 19.85 -0.28
CA ILE A 180 -9.51 21.26 -0.63
C ILE A 180 -8.77 21.37 -1.96
N GLU A 181 -7.68 20.59 -2.14
CA GLU A 181 -6.81 20.69 -3.31
C GLU A 181 -7.40 20.05 -4.58
N ASN A 182 -8.12 18.93 -4.43
CA ASN A 182 -8.58 18.04 -5.51
C ASN A 182 -9.95 17.41 -5.21
N GLY A 183 -10.94 18.20 -4.86
CA GLY A 183 -12.27 17.73 -4.43
C GLY A 183 -12.92 16.73 -5.40
N ASP A 184 -12.81 16.95 -6.70
CA ASP A 184 -13.34 16.05 -7.73
C ASP A 184 -12.73 14.64 -7.69
N LYS A 185 -11.40 14.54 -7.46
CA LYS A 185 -10.72 13.25 -7.34
C LYS A 185 -11.14 12.52 -6.07
N VAL A 186 -11.28 13.24 -4.97
CA VAL A 186 -11.78 12.69 -3.71
C VAL A 186 -13.20 12.18 -3.88
N ALA A 187 -14.09 12.95 -4.50
CA ALA A 187 -15.47 12.56 -4.76
C ALA A 187 -15.56 11.30 -5.64
N LYS A 188 -14.72 11.18 -6.67
CA LYS A 188 -14.62 9.98 -7.51
C LYS A 188 -14.12 8.77 -6.73
N THR A 189 -13.09 8.94 -5.90
CA THR A 189 -12.54 7.86 -5.05
C THR A 189 -13.60 7.37 -4.06
N MET A 190 -14.30 8.29 -3.39
CA MET A 190 -15.35 7.95 -2.44
C MET A 190 -16.53 7.23 -3.09
N ARG A 191 -16.96 7.67 -4.29
CA ARG A 191 -18.00 6.98 -5.06
C ARG A 191 -17.59 5.55 -5.44
N GLY A 192 -16.33 5.36 -5.88
CA GLY A 192 -15.79 4.04 -6.17
C GLY A 192 -15.81 3.11 -4.97
N VAL A 193 -15.37 3.59 -3.80
CA VAL A 193 -15.38 2.82 -2.55
C VAL A 193 -16.81 2.46 -2.12
N ARG A 194 -17.75 3.41 -2.19
CA ARG A 194 -19.17 3.15 -1.87
C ARG A 194 -19.81 2.14 -2.82
N GLY A 195 -19.50 2.22 -4.13
CA GLY A 195 -19.97 1.26 -5.12
C GLY A 195 -19.52 -0.17 -4.78
N MET A 196 -18.25 -0.35 -4.40
CA MET A 196 -17.73 -1.66 -3.99
C MET A 196 -18.36 -2.17 -2.68
N GLN A 197 -18.65 -1.29 -1.73
CA GLN A 197 -19.32 -1.66 -0.47
C GLN A 197 -20.77 -2.08 -0.70
N ASN A 198 -21.49 -1.36 -1.55
CA ASN A 198 -22.88 -1.68 -1.89
C ASN A 198 -23.01 -3.02 -2.64
N ASP A 199 -22.11 -3.26 -3.60
CA ASP A 199 -22.09 -4.53 -4.34
C ASP A 199 -21.84 -5.73 -3.41
N ASN A 200 -20.96 -5.61 -2.42
CA ASN A 200 -20.76 -6.64 -1.40
C ASN A 200 -22.00 -6.82 -0.52
N GLY A 201 -22.69 -5.74 -0.15
CA GLY A 201 -23.91 -5.80 0.65
C GLY A 201 -25.08 -6.47 -0.10
N GLU A 202 -25.21 -6.25 -1.40
CA GLU A 202 -26.21 -6.91 -2.23
C GLU A 202 -25.90 -8.40 -2.43
N ARG A 203 -24.63 -8.75 -2.62
CA ARG A 203 -24.20 -10.16 -2.71
C ARG A 203 -24.45 -10.93 -1.43
N ASP A 204 -24.22 -10.32 -0.28
CA ASP A 204 -24.47 -10.95 1.02
C ASP A 204 -25.99 -11.12 1.27
N LYS A 205 -26.82 -10.15 0.89
CA LYS A 205 -28.27 -10.26 0.91
C LYS A 205 -28.78 -11.39 -0.01
N ALA A 206 -28.27 -11.46 -1.24
CA ALA A 206 -28.61 -12.51 -2.18
C ALA A 206 -28.21 -13.91 -1.68
N LYS A 207 -27.02 -14.06 -1.06
CA LYS A 207 -26.59 -15.32 -0.43
C LYS A 207 -27.47 -15.71 0.75
N LYS A 208 -27.90 -14.75 1.57
CA LYS A 208 -28.80 -14.99 2.70
C LYS A 208 -30.17 -15.45 2.21
N GLN A 209 -30.75 -14.78 1.23
CA GLN A 209 -32.01 -15.13 0.60
C GLN A 209 -31.96 -16.53 -0.06
N TYR A 210 -30.83 -16.85 -0.73
CA TYR A 210 -30.65 -18.18 -1.33
C TYR A 210 -30.58 -19.30 -0.28
N ARG A 211 -29.98 -19.08 0.87
CA ARG A 211 -29.96 -20.04 1.99
C ARG A 211 -31.33 -20.23 2.63
N GLU A 212 -32.10 -19.14 2.76
CA GLU A 212 -33.47 -19.21 3.30
C GLU A 212 -34.41 -20.02 2.38
N ILE A 213 -34.24 -19.93 1.05
CA ILE A 213 -35.03 -20.72 0.07
C ILE A 213 -34.64 -22.20 0.11
N GLN A 214 -33.40 -22.54 0.45
CA GLN A 214 -32.92 -23.93 0.47
C GLN A 214 -33.11 -24.62 1.84
N SER A 215 -33.52 -23.89 2.88
CA SER A 215 -33.85 -24.51 4.15
C SER A 215 -35.25 -25.15 4.03
N PRO A 216 -35.38 -26.49 4.07
CA PRO A 216 -36.70 -27.12 4.10
C PRO A 216 -37.36 -26.69 5.39
N VAL A 217 -38.54 -26.10 5.25
CA VAL A 217 -39.41 -25.84 6.39
C VAL A 217 -39.78 -27.20 6.97
N GLY A 218 -39.21 -27.53 8.14
CA GLY A 218 -39.56 -28.71 8.88
C GLY A 218 -40.88 -28.54 9.58
#